data_4cd8419baf3279b570a655b420ed7579
#
_entry.id   4cd8419baf3279b570a655b420ed7579
#
_cell.length_a   1.000
_cell.length_b   1.000
_cell.length_c   1.000
_cell.angle_alpha   90.00
_cell.angle_beta   90.00
_cell.angle_gamma   90.00
#
_symmetry.space_group_name_H-M   'P 1'
#
loop_
_entity.id
_entity.type
_entity.pdbx_description
1 polymer ?
#
loop_
_entity_poly.entity_id
_entity_poly.type
_entity_poly.pdbx_seq_one_letter_code
_entity_poly.pdbx_strand_id
1 'polypeptide(L)'
;MDTLSHTAFTRRSVLRSAAGAGLAAAAVLPLALLAGPARASTYRGIVGDIKPRATDSSLVDMIKLLPEGIGVIPVYLNLTQGSREEYGSSYATYEKHIAYLASQKCNVIAIEGAPPFMLLGPAREAEMVDGWKRKYNTDMFTSSQNQVNAFKALKAKRILGITSGSGGPEMDKVYAKYFEDNGIGVVAMEGMGVEFKSIPDVPPATIASFIKKAFAEHAGADAVYILGSSLEALPLIAPLERELGVPVVQAIAARIWEIQKRLHVHEPIKGYGRLLETLPA
;
A
#
# COMPACT_ATOMS: atom_id res chain seq x y z
N MET A 1 -63.90 -4.01 1.25
CA MET A 1 -64.53 -5.32 1.12
C MET A 1 -63.81 -6.02 -0.04
N ASP A 2 -62.82 -6.83 0.29
CA ASP A 2 -62.64 -8.11 -0.30
C ASP A 2 -61.36 -8.72 0.30
N THR A 3 -61.55 -9.90 0.76
CA THR A 3 -60.70 -10.70 1.64
C THR A 3 -59.64 -11.42 0.83
N LEU A 4 -58.35 -11.24 1.21
CA LEU A 4 -57.26 -12.05 0.72
C LEU A 4 -57.17 -13.34 1.53
N SER A 5 -57.45 -14.46 0.88
CA SER A 5 -57.29 -15.81 1.44
C SER A 5 -55.82 -16.28 1.34
N HIS A 6 -55.23 -16.59 2.47
CA HIS A 6 -54.00 -17.30 2.59
C HIS A 6 -54.18 -18.80 2.28
N THR A 7 -53.59 -19.31 1.23
CA THR A 7 -53.43 -20.73 0.99
C THR A 7 -52.10 -21.25 1.49
N ALA A 8 -52.15 -21.99 2.57
CA ALA A 8 -51.01 -22.70 3.14
C ALA A 8 -50.67 -23.93 2.27
N PHE A 9 -49.43 -24.01 1.77
CA PHE A 9 -48.89 -25.21 1.11
C PHE A 9 -48.44 -26.23 2.16
N THR A 10 -49.17 -27.30 2.34
CA THR A 10 -48.79 -28.43 3.19
C THR A 10 -47.93 -29.44 2.43
N ARG A 11 -46.78 -29.76 3.01
CA ARG A 11 -45.81 -30.78 2.57
C ARG A 11 -46.33 -32.22 2.72
N ARG A 12 -47.34 -32.65 2.00
CA ARG A 12 -47.79 -34.05 2.07
C ARG A 12 -48.55 -34.48 0.83
N SER A 13 -47.89 -34.49 -0.34
CA SER A 13 -48.48 -35.25 -1.49
C SER A 13 -47.51 -35.46 -2.66
N VAL A 14 -46.30 -35.95 -2.40
CA VAL A 14 -45.48 -36.55 -3.48
C VAL A 14 -44.79 -37.79 -2.93
N LEU A 15 -45.59 -38.82 -2.73
CA LEU A 15 -45.10 -40.20 -2.57
C LEU A 15 -46.24 -41.15 -2.96
N ARG A 16 -46.35 -41.45 -4.26
CA ARG A 16 -46.91 -42.71 -4.81
C ARG A 16 -46.98 -42.59 -6.33
N SER A 17 -46.05 -43.24 -6.97
CA SER A 17 -46.14 -43.97 -8.20
C SER A 17 -44.85 -43.91 -9.01
N ALA A 18 -44.07 -44.96 -8.95
CA ALA A 18 -43.43 -45.60 -10.11
C ALA A 18 -42.57 -46.77 -9.64
N ALA A 19 -43.12 -47.93 -9.71
CA ALA A 19 -42.37 -49.17 -9.84
C ALA A 19 -41.99 -49.32 -11.31
N GLY A 20 -40.72 -49.64 -11.62
CA GLY A 20 -40.31 -49.97 -12.98
C GLY A 20 -38.81 -49.81 -13.19
N ALA A 21 -38.08 -50.92 -12.94
CA ALA A 21 -36.85 -51.43 -13.53
C ALA A 21 -35.90 -50.45 -14.31
N GLY A 22 -34.66 -50.43 -13.86
CA GLY A 22 -33.52 -49.88 -14.63
C GLY A 22 -32.33 -49.61 -13.69
N LEU A 23 -31.53 -50.67 -13.38
CA LEU A 23 -30.22 -50.50 -12.73
C LEU A 23 -29.25 -49.76 -13.67
N ALA A 24 -29.18 -48.46 -13.58
CA ALA A 24 -28.06 -47.68 -13.99
C ALA A 24 -27.34 -47.23 -12.71
N ALA A 25 -26.28 -47.94 -12.33
CA ALA A 25 -25.37 -47.50 -11.28
C ALA A 25 -24.65 -46.24 -11.79
N ALA A 26 -25.26 -45.08 -11.60
CA ALA A 26 -24.58 -43.80 -11.68
C ALA A 26 -23.63 -43.75 -10.46
N ALA A 27 -22.35 -43.94 -10.70
CA ALA A 27 -21.32 -43.69 -9.72
C ALA A 27 -21.41 -42.22 -9.31
N VAL A 28 -22.09 -41.96 -8.20
CA VAL A 28 -22.01 -40.66 -7.51
C VAL A 28 -20.59 -40.58 -6.95
N LEU A 29 -19.66 -40.09 -7.76
CA LEU A 29 -18.37 -39.68 -7.27
C LEU A 29 -18.63 -38.63 -6.18
N PRO A 30 -18.13 -38.83 -4.94
CA PRO A 30 -18.34 -37.86 -3.90
C PRO A 30 -17.67 -36.57 -4.33
N LEU A 31 -18.44 -35.46 -4.41
CA LEU A 31 -17.98 -34.10 -4.68
C LEU A 31 -16.92 -33.62 -3.67
N ALA A 32 -16.63 -34.41 -2.64
CA ALA A 32 -15.63 -34.17 -1.62
C ALA A 32 -14.17 -34.31 -2.10
N LEU A 33 -13.91 -34.84 -3.29
CA LEU A 33 -12.54 -35.00 -3.81
C LEU A 33 -11.99 -33.78 -4.57
N LEU A 34 -12.80 -32.75 -4.77
CA LEU A 34 -12.37 -31.49 -5.43
C LEU A 34 -12.18 -30.32 -4.46
N ALA A 35 -12.57 -30.47 -3.20
CA ALA A 35 -12.22 -29.47 -2.19
C ALA A 35 -10.80 -29.78 -1.69
N GLY A 36 -9.81 -29.17 -2.30
CA GLY A 36 -8.50 -29.02 -1.65
C GLY A 36 -8.72 -28.42 -0.25
N PRO A 37 -7.80 -28.61 0.70
CA PRO A 37 -7.96 -28.08 2.05
C PRO A 37 -8.33 -26.60 1.94
N ALA A 38 -9.47 -26.22 2.56
CA ALA A 38 -9.92 -24.82 2.60
C ALA A 38 -8.79 -24.01 3.25
N ARG A 39 -8.02 -23.28 2.46
CA ARG A 39 -7.01 -22.35 2.96
C ARG A 39 -7.72 -21.16 3.57
N ALA A 40 -7.30 -20.76 4.76
CA ALA A 40 -7.74 -19.47 5.29
C ALA A 40 -7.43 -18.39 4.26
N SER A 41 -8.34 -17.44 4.05
CA SER A 41 -8.15 -16.35 3.06
C SER A 41 -6.90 -15.50 3.30
N THR A 42 -6.35 -15.55 4.51
CA THR A 42 -5.17 -14.80 4.94
C THR A 42 -4.01 -15.68 5.37
N TYR A 43 -3.80 -16.81 4.69
CA TYR A 43 -2.82 -17.83 5.09
C TYR A 43 -1.35 -17.39 5.03
N ARG A 44 -1.05 -16.24 4.37
CA ARG A 44 0.30 -15.66 4.30
C ARG A 44 0.52 -14.53 5.30
N GLY A 45 -0.52 -14.04 5.94
CA GLY A 45 -0.45 -13.03 6.98
C GLY A 45 -1.48 -11.91 6.82
N ILE A 46 -1.56 -11.08 7.85
CA ILE A 46 -2.44 -9.91 7.91
C ILE A 46 -1.58 -8.67 8.08
N VAL A 47 -1.81 -7.70 7.22
CA VAL A 47 -1.19 -6.37 7.25
C VAL A 47 -2.17 -5.39 7.92
N GLY A 48 -1.75 -4.73 9.00
CA GLY A 48 -2.40 -3.52 9.48
C GLY A 48 -1.91 -2.33 8.65
N ASP A 49 -2.81 -1.54 8.08
CA ASP A 49 -2.44 -0.43 7.21
C ASP A 49 -2.99 0.88 7.76
N ILE A 50 -2.11 1.75 8.28
CA ILE A 50 -2.48 3.04 8.84
C ILE A 50 -2.35 4.11 7.76
N LYS A 51 -3.46 4.61 7.25
CA LYS A 51 -3.53 5.53 6.13
C LYS A 51 -3.72 6.98 6.58
N PRO A 52 -3.04 7.94 5.95
CA PRO A 52 -3.25 9.36 6.25
C PRO A 52 -4.67 9.83 5.96
N ARG A 53 -5.26 9.37 4.86
CA ARG A 53 -6.58 9.80 4.38
C ARG A 53 -7.40 8.62 3.84
N ALA A 54 -8.73 8.76 3.87
CA ALA A 54 -9.67 7.78 3.33
C ALA A 54 -10.01 8.00 1.84
N THR A 55 -9.63 9.13 1.27
CA THR A 55 -10.12 9.62 -0.03
C THR A 55 -9.22 9.28 -1.22
N ASP A 56 -8.16 8.52 -1.03
CA ASP A 56 -7.26 8.13 -2.12
C ASP A 56 -7.50 6.68 -2.60
N SER A 57 -7.10 6.41 -3.85
CA SER A 57 -7.19 5.08 -4.46
C SER A 57 -6.17 4.08 -3.91
N SER A 58 -5.25 4.51 -3.05
CA SER A 58 -4.06 3.74 -2.67
C SER A 58 -4.38 2.41 -1.97
N LEU A 59 -5.51 2.31 -1.26
CA LEU A 59 -5.95 1.04 -0.67
C LEU A 59 -6.39 0.05 -1.75
N VAL A 60 -7.11 0.52 -2.77
CA VAL A 60 -7.57 -0.31 -3.90
C VAL A 60 -6.36 -0.85 -4.64
N ASP A 61 -5.40 0.00 -4.95
CA ASP A 61 -4.15 -0.38 -5.62
C ASP A 61 -3.33 -1.36 -4.79
N MET A 62 -3.24 -1.14 -3.49
CA MET A 62 -2.56 -2.06 -2.58
C MET A 62 -3.21 -3.44 -2.58
N ILE A 63 -4.53 -3.52 -2.41
CA ILE A 63 -5.26 -4.80 -2.41
C ILE A 63 -5.11 -5.52 -3.75
N LYS A 64 -5.17 -4.79 -4.85
CA LYS A 64 -5.01 -5.34 -6.21
C LYS A 64 -3.64 -5.96 -6.46
N LEU A 65 -2.60 -5.40 -5.86
CA LEU A 65 -1.21 -5.81 -6.10
C LEU A 65 -0.66 -6.77 -5.05
N LEU A 66 -1.24 -6.83 -3.86
CA LEU A 66 -0.77 -7.77 -2.85
C LEU A 66 -0.97 -9.21 -3.32
N PRO A 67 0.03 -10.08 -3.12
CA PRO A 67 -0.11 -11.50 -3.37
C PRO A 67 -1.30 -12.13 -2.68
N GLU A 68 -1.92 -13.12 -3.33
CA GLU A 68 -3.03 -13.88 -2.76
C GLU A 68 -2.67 -14.44 -1.37
N GLY A 69 -3.60 -14.38 -0.44
CA GLY A 69 -3.40 -14.87 0.93
C GLY A 69 -2.83 -13.85 1.90
N ILE A 70 -2.62 -12.61 1.49
CA ILE A 70 -2.30 -11.49 2.38
C ILE A 70 -3.58 -10.67 2.63
N GLY A 71 -4.01 -10.62 3.89
CA GLY A 71 -5.14 -9.80 4.31
C GLY A 71 -4.73 -8.38 4.71
N VAL A 72 -5.66 -7.42 4.62
CA VAL A 72 -5.42 -6.02 5.00
C VAL A 72 -6.50 -5.53 5.96
N ILE A 73 -6.08 -4.91 7.08
CA ILE A 73 -6.97 -4.18 7.99
C ILE A 73 -6.59 -2.70 7.93
N PRO A 74 -7.34 -1.87 7.17
CA PRO A 74 -7.05 -0.45 7.08
C PRO A 74 -7.63 0.34 8.25
N VAL A 75 -6.91 1.37 8.69
CA VAL A 75 -7.36 2.41 9.62
C VAL A 75 -6.91 3.78 9.11
N TYR A 76 -7.60 4.84 9.50
CA TYR A 76 -7.39 6.17 8.91
C TYR A 76 -7.12 7.22 9.98
N LEU A 77 -6.11 8.08 9.73
CA LEU A 77 -5.80 9.24 10.57
C LEU A 77 -6.74 10.42 10.31
N ASN A 78 -7.30 10.47 9.09
CA ASN A 78 -8.15 11.58 8.61
C ASN A 78 -7.43 12.94 8.60
N LEU A 79 -6.17 12.96 8.13
CA LEU A 79 -5.45 14.21 7.90
C LEU A 79 -6.14 15.02 6.78
N THR A 80 -6.24 16.34 6.98
CA THR A 80 -7.02 17.23 6.12
C THR A 80 -6.22 18.34 5.45
N GLN A 81 -5.12 18.76 6.07
CA GLN A 81 -4.34 19.93 5.63
C GLN A 81 -2.95 19.57 5.14
N GLY A 82 -2.34 18.50 5.68
CA GLY A 82 -0.97 18.15 5.37
C GLY A 82 0.04 19.20 5.86
N SER A 83 -0.32 19.95 6.91
CA SER A 83 0.55 20.97 7.49
C SER A 83 1.55 20.38 8.47
N ARG A 84 2.63 21.11 8.74
CA ARG A 84 3.66 20.73 9.71
C ARG A 84 3.08 20.51 11.11
N GLU A 85 2.13 21.35 11.51
CA GLU A 85 1.43 21.29 12.81
C GLU A 85 0.55 20.05 12.89
N GLU A 86 -0.21 19.75 11.83
CA GLU A 86 -1.06 18.56 11.76
C GLU A 86 -0.20 17.29 11.82
N TYR A 87 0.91 17.25 11.09
CA TYR A 87 1.86 16.14 11.16
C TYR A 87 2.44 15.97 12.56
N GLY A 88 2.90 17.07 13.19
CA GLY A 88 3.49 17.04 14.53
C GLY A 88 2.52 16.57 15.61
N SER A 89 1.21 16.80 15.45
CA SER A 89 0.17 16.38 16.39
C SER A 89 -0.35 14.96 16.16
N SER A 90 0.04 14.30 15.07
CA SER A 90 -0.55 13.02 14.64
C SER A 90 0.00 11.77 15.36
N TYR A 91 1.16 11.85 16.03
CA TYR A 91 1.85 10.66 16.57
C TYR A 91 1.04 9.88 17.62
N ALA A 92 0.30 10.57 18.47
CA ALA A 92 -0.58 9.91 19.44
C ALA A 92 -1.71 9.11 18.76
N THR A 93 -2.21 9.62 17.63
CA THR A 93 -3.22 8.93 16.81
C THR A 93 -2.62 7.72 16.09
N TYR A 94 -1.39 7.84 15.57
CA TYR A 94 -0.66 6.69 15.05
C TYR A 94 -0.53 5.59 16.11
N GLU A 95 -0.09 5.93 17.31
CA GLU A 95 0.09 4.95 18.38
C GLU A 95 -1.23 4.27 18.78
N LYS A 96 -2.34 5.02 18.85
CA LYS A 96 -3.67 4.47 19.10
C LYS A 96 -4.06 3.43 18.03
N HIS A 97 -3.80 3.72 16.76
CA HIS A 97 -4.08 2.78 15.67
C HIS A 97 -3.14 1.57 15.69
N ILE A 98 -1.86 1.77 16.02
CA ILE A 98 -0.91 0.67 16.21
C ILE A 98 -1.39 -0.28 17.31
N ALA A 99 -1.81 0.25 18.46
CA ALA A 99 -2.36 -0.55 19.56
C ALA A 99 -3.58 -1.38 19.13
N TYR A 100 -4.50 -0.77 18.37
CA TYR A 100 -5.65 -1.48 17.81
C TYR A 100 -5.23 -2.59 16.84
N LEU A 101 -4.37 -2.30 15.85
CA LEU A 101 -3.93 -3.28 14.86
C LEU A 101 -3.13 -4.43 15.48
N ALA A 102 -2.31 -4.14 16.47
CA ALA A 102 -1.61 -5.16 17.26
C ALA A 102 -2.60 -6.08 17.99
N SER A 103 -3.67 -5.53 18.56
CA SER A 103 -4.74 -6.32 19.21
C SER A 103 -5.47 -7.23 18.21
N GLN A 104 -5.53 -6.85 16.93
CA GLN A 104 -6.06 -7.68 15.83
C GLN A 104 -5.07 -8.75 15.35
N LYS A 105 -3.88 -8.86 15.97
CA LYS A 105 -2.84 -9.83 15.63
C LYS A 105 -2.31 -9.69 14.19
N CYS A 106 -2.21 -8.46 13.70
CA CYS A 106 -1.53 -8.21 12.44
C CYS A 106 -0.09 -8.74 12.49
N ASN A 107 0.36 -9.40 11.43
CA ASN A 107 1.73 -9.90 11.30
C ASN A 107 2.74 -8.78 11.09
N VAL A 108 2.30 -7.72 10.39
CA VAL A 108 3.07 -6.51 10.15
C VAL A 108 2.14 -5.30 10.11
N ILE A 109 2.60 -4.13 10.58
CA ILE A 109 1.86 -2.88 10.48
C ILE A 109 2.62 -1.93 9.54
N ALA A 110 1.99 -1.55 8.44
CA ALA A 110 2.45 -0.51 7.54
C ALA A 110 1.93 0.85 8.02
N ILE A 111 2.85 1.75 8.36
CA ILE A 111 2.54 3.09 8.84
C ILE A 111 2.72 4.06 7.67
N GLU A 112 1.61 4.43 7.03
CA GLU A 112 1.63 5.37 5.91
C GLU A 112 1.78 6.83 6.37
N GLY A 113 2.14 7.69 5.42
CA GLY A 113 2.44 9.09 5.69
C GLY A 113 3.92 9.31 6.00
N ALA A 114 4.76 9.43 4.96
CA ALA A 114 6.18 9.71 5.12
C ALA A 114 6.45 11.08 5.78
N PRO A 115 5.74 12.18 5.44
CA PRO A 115 6.03 13.51 5.96
C PRO A 115 6.12 13.63 7.49
N PRO A 116 5.21 13.09 8.31
CA PRO A 116 5.33 13.14 9.77
C PRO A 116 6.66 12.56 10.27
N PHE A 117 7.08 11.43 9.72
CA PHE A 117 8.30 10.74 10.17
C PHE A 117 9.57 11.40 9.60
N MET A 118 9.52 11.93 8.38
CA MET A 118 10.63 12.72 7.83
C MET A 118 10.90 13.99 8.64
N LEU A 119 9.86 14.59 9.24
CA LEU A 119 10.00 15.72 10.17
C LEU A 119 10.77 15.37 11.45
N LEU A 120 10.67 14.12 11.92
CA LEU A 120 11.45 13.65 13.08
C LEU A 120 12.92 13.46 12.75
N GLY A 121 13.21 13.15 11.50
CA GLY A 121 14.52 12.66 11.06
C GLY A 121 14.76 11.18 11.43
N PRO A 122 15.74 10.53 10.76
CA PRO A 122 15.90 9.07 10.83
C PRO A 122 16.11 8.50 12.23
N ALA A 123 16.90 9.19 13.07
CA ALA A 123 17.25 8.69 14.40
C ALA A 123 16.04 8.65 15.34
N ARG A 124 15.25 9.75 15.38
CA ARG A 124 14.06 9.82 16.23
C ARG A 124 12.92 8.95 15.71
N GLU A 125 12.78 8.84 14.41
CA GLU A 125 11.86 7.89 13.80
C GLU A 125 12.17 6.46 14.22
N ALA A 126 13.43 6.03 14.10
CA ALA A 126 13.86 4.70 14.50
C ALA A 126 13.60 4.44 15.99
N GLU A 127 13.96 5.38 16.88
CA GLU A 127 13.69 5.28 18.31
C GLU A 127 12.20 5.09 18.61
N MET A 128 11.34 5.90 17.96
CA MET A 128 9.89 5.84 18.14
C MET A 128 9.31 4.52 17.66
N VAL A 129 9.66 4.10 16.44
CA VAL A 129 9.17 2.86 15.84
C VAL A 129 9.64 1.64 16.62
N ASP A 130 10.89 1.59 17.04
CA ASP A 130 11.43 0.50 17.86
C ASP A 130 10.80 0.48 19.25
N GLY A 131 10.46 1.63 19.81
CA GLY A 131 9.66 1.75 21.02
C GLY A 131 8.29 1.10 20.87
N TRP A 132 7.59 1.39 19.78
CA TRP A 132 6.29 0.78 19.47
C TRP A 132 6.39 -0.71 19.20
N LYS A 133 7.40 -1.18 18.43
CA LYS A 133 7.64 -2.61 18.20
C LYS A 133 7.78 -3.38 19.52
N ARG A 134 8.59 -2.87 20.44
CA ARG A 134 8.76 -3.49 21.77
C ARG A 134 7.48 -3.46 22.58
N LYS A 135 6.78 -2.32 22.61
CA LYS A 135 5.56 -2.13 23.42
C LYS A 135 4.42 -3.04 22.98
N TYR A 136 4.23 -3.20 21.65
CA TYR A 136 3.10 -3.93 21.10
C TYR A 136 3.46 -5.32 20.58
N ASN A 137 4.73 -5.73 20.69
CA ASN A 137 5.24 -7.01 20.20
C ASN A 137 4.77 -7.33 18.77
N THR A 138 4.85 -6.35 17.89
CA THR A 138 4.39 -6.45 16.49
C THR A 138 5.38 -5.79 15.58
N ASP A 139 5.73 -6.44 14.47
CA ASP A 139 6.60 -5.83 13.47
C ASP A 139 5.89 -4.71 12.72
N MET A 140 6.61 -3.64 12.41
CA MET A 140 6.07 -2.49 11.71
C MET A 140 7.15 -1.70 10.98
N PHE A 141 6.74 -0.91 10.02
CA PHE A 141 7.60 -0.01 9.29
C PHE A 141 6.84 1.24 8.86
N THR A 142 7.57 2.33 8.61
CA THR A 142 7.03 3.59 8.10
C THR A 142 7.21 3.71 6.59
N SER A 143 6.40 4.56 5.96
CA SER A 143 6.57 4.89 4.54
C SER A 143 7.89 5.61 4.24
N SER A 144 8.42 6.40 5.17
CA SER A 144 9.73 7.05 5.02
C SER A 144 10.85 6.03 4.97
N GLN A 145 10.88 5.09 5.91
CA GLN A 145 11.93 4.09 6.01
C GLN A 145 11.89 3.07 4.86
N ASN A 146 10.70 2.59 4.46
CA ASN A 146 10.62 1.59 3.38
C ASN A 146 11.06 2.16 2.04
N GLN A 147 10.86 3.45 1.79
CA GLN A 147 11.34 4.13 0.58
C GLN A 147 12.85 4.24 0.56
N VAL A 148 13.48 4.57 1.69
CA VAL A 148 14.94 4.53 1.84
C VAL A 148 15.47 3.10 1.60
N ASN A 149 14.82 2.09 2.19
CA ASN A 149 15.19 0.69 2.00
C ASN A 149 15.08 0.26 0.53
N ALA A 150 14.01 0.69 -0.17
CA ALA A 150 13.82 0.41 -1.59
C ALA A 150 14.94 0.99 -2.46
N PHE A 151 15.35 2.25 -2.22
CA PHE A 151 16.49 2.84 -2.93
C PHE A 151 17.79 2.11 -2.65
N LYS A 152 18.06 1.75 -1.41
CA LYS A 152 19.26 0.96 -1.05
C LYS A 152 19.26 -0.41 -1.73
N ALA A 153 18.12 -1.10 -1.76
CA ALA A 153 17.97 -2.38 -2.45
C ALA A 153 18.18 -2.26 -3.97
N LEU A 154 17.71 -1.17 -4.57
CA LEU A 154 17.94 -0.82 -5.98
C LEU A 154 19.35 -0.26 -6.25
N LYS A 155 20.17 -0.08 -5.20
CA LYS A 155 21.52 0.50 -5.26
C LYS A 155 21.56 1.94 -5.80
N ALA A 156 20.44 2.66 -5.68
CA ALA A 156 20.37 4.07 -6.03
C ALA A 156 21.15 4.91 -5.01
N LYS A 157 21.88 5.91 -5.50
CA LYS A 157 22.73 6.77 -4.69
C LYS A 157 22.28 8.23 -4.70
N ARG A 158 21.65 8.67 -5.77
CA ARG A 158 21.20 10.05 -5.96
C ARG A 158 19.81 10.09 -6.57
N ILE A 159 18.88 10.68 -5.87
CA ILE A 159 17.49 10.75 -6.31
C ILE A 159 17.10 12.14 -6.79
N LEU A 160 16.20 12.17 -7.77
CA LEU A 160 15.32 13.31 -8.03
C LEU A 160 13.99 13.04 -7.32
N GLY A 161 13.62 13.90 -6.38
CA GLY A 161 12.35 13.78 -5.65
C GLY A 161 11.24 14.62 -6.28
N ILE A 162 10.06 14.02 -6.39
CA ILE A 162 8.85 14.69 -6.87
C ILE A 162 7.82 14.66 -5.75
N THR A 163 7.30 15.83 -5.41
CA THR A 163 6.28 16.00 -4.37
C THR A 163 5.04 16.69 -4.93
N SER A 164 3.93 16.66 -4.20
CA SER A 164 2.78 17.51 -4.55
C SER A 164 3.07 19.00 -4.42
N GLY A 165 4.07 19.36 -3.60
CA GLY A 165 4.36 20.75 -3.26
C GLY A 165 3.41 21.36 -2.22
N SER A 166 2.47 20.59 -1.69
CA SER A 166 1.47 21.09 -0.73
C SER A 166 2.07 21.63 0.56
N GLY A 167 3.24 21.11 0.98
CA GLY A 167 3.97 21.59 2.15
C GLY A 167 4.88 22.80 1.88
N GLY A 168 5.00 23.21 0.63
CA GLY A 168 5.91 24.28 0.19
C GLY A 168 7.40 23.92 0.25
N PRO A 169 8.28 24.86 -0.17
CA PRO A 169 9.71 24.59 -0.29
C PRO A 169 10.40 24.19 1.01
N GLU A 170 9.89 24.64 2.15
CA GLU A 170 10.49 24.28 3.46
C GLU A 170 10.26 22.80 3.79
N MET A 171 9.12 22.21 3.38
CA MET A 171 8.89 20.78 3.54
C MET A 171 9.72 19.98 2.53
N ASP A 172 9.91 20.47 1.32
CA ASP A 172 10.78 19.82 0.33
C ASP A 172 12.24 19.74 0.83
N LYS A 173 12.75 20.77 1.53
CA LYS A 173 14.05 20.70 2.23
C LYS A 173 14.09 19.63 3.33
N VAL A 174 13.00 19.48 4.09
CA VAL A 174 12.91 18.42 5.11
C VAL A 174 12.98 17.04 4.48
N TYR A 175 12.30 16.83 3.36
CA TYR A 175 12.31 15.55 2.64
C TYR A 175 13.69 15.26 2.06
N ALA A 176 14.33 16.26 1.44
CA ALA A 176 15.69 16.12 0.93
C ALA A 176 16.67 15.73 2.05
N LYS A 177 16.65 16.49 3.15
CA LYS A 177 17.51 16.21 4.29
C LYS A 177 17.30 14.81 4.87
N TYR A 178 16.05 14.32 4.93
CA TYR A 178 15.79 12.97 5.42
C TYR A 178 16.50 11.89 4.60
N PHE A 179 16.50 12.00 3.27
CA PHE A 179 17.23 11.07 2.41
C PHE A 179 18.75 11.21 2.55
N GLU A 180 19.25 12.44 2.62
CA GLU A 180 20.68 12.72 2.82
C GLU A 180 21.18 12.16 4.14
N ASP A 181 20.43 12.32 5.23
CA ASP A 181 20.73 11.75 6.55
C ASP A 181 20.73 10.20 6.53
N ASN A 182 20.06 9.59 5.54
CA ASN A 182 20.06 8.14 5.29
C ASN A 182 21.15 7.70 4.28
N GLY A 183 22.02 8.63 3.84
CA GLY A 183 23.10 8.36 2.89
C GLY A 183 22.69 8.26 1.43
N ILE A 184 21.53 8.83 1.07
CA ILE A 184 21.03 8.94 -0.31
C ILE A 184 21.08 10.42 -0.71
N GLY A 185 21.94 10.77 -1.68
CA GLY A 185 22.03 12.15 -2.18
C GLY A 185 20.74 12.58 -2.87
N VAL A 186 20.39 13.85 -2.75
CA VAL A 186 19.23 14.43 -3.41
C VAL A 186 19.72 15.46 -4.43
N VAL A 187 19.43 15.22 -5.71
CA VAL A 187 19.78 16.15 -6.81
C VAL A 187 18.88 17.38 -6.75
N ALA A 188 17.58 17.13 -6.62
CA ALA A 188 16.56 18.13 -6.39
C ALA A 188 15.32 17.50 -5.73
N MET A 189 14.49 18.34 -5.11
CA MET A 189 13.17 17.99 -4.63
C MET A 189 12.19 18.98 -5.24
N GLU A 190 11.39 18.51 -6.21
CA GLU A 190 10.52 19.36 -7.03
C GLU A 190 9.05 19.20 -6.64
N GLY A 191 8.44 20.31 -6.25
CA GLY A 191 7.03 20.36 -5.89
C GLY A 191 6.13 20.76 -7.05
N MET A 192 5.05 20.03 -7.27
CA MET A 192 4.07 20.30 -8.34
C MET A 192 3.17 21.53 -8.07
N GLY A 193 3.23 22.11 -6.87
CA GLY A 193 2.38 23.26 -6.49
C GLY A 193 0.90 22.90 -6.30
N VAL A 194 0.59 21.66 -5.94
CA VAL A 194 -0.77 21.15 -5.76
C VAL A 194 -1.17 21.21 -4.30
N GLU A 195 -2.33 21.78 -3.99
CA GLU A 195 -2.87 21.77 -2.63
C GLU A 195 -3.15 20.34 -2.13
N PHE A 196 -2.98 20.11 -0.82
CA PHE A 196 -3.11 18.79 -0.21
C PHE A 196 -4.44 18.06 -0.53
N LYS A 197 -5.56 18.77 -0.50
CA LYS A 197 -6.89 18.24 -0.81
C LYS A 197 -7.08 17.83 -2.26
N SER A 198 -6.33 18.46 -3.18
CA SER A 198 -6.46 18.28 -4.64
C SER A 198 -5.43 17.29 -5.22
N ILE A 199 -4.59 16.68 -4.38
CA ILE A 199 -3.58 15.72 -4.86
C ILE A 199 -4.21 14.54 -5.63
N PRO A 200 -5.33 13.93 -5.20
CA PRO A 200 -5.93 12.82 -5.93
C PRO A 200 -6.52 13.20 -7.29
N ASP A 201 -6.77 14.50 -7.52
CA ASP A 201 -7.39 15.00 -8.76
C ASP A 201 -6.36 15.28 -9.86
N VAL A 202 -5.05 15.10 -9.58
CA VAL A 202 -3.98 15.37 -10.56
C VAL A 202 -3.96 14.26 -11.61
N PRO A 203 -4.19 14.58 -12.90
CA PRO A 203 -4.17 13.57 -13.94
C PRO A 203 -2.81 12.87 -14.06
N PRO A 204 -2.75 11.54 -14.25
CA PRO A 204 -1.50 10.81 -14.44
C PRO A 204 -0.60 11.39 -15.55
N ALA A 205 -1.17 11.88 -16.65
CA ALA A 205 -0.41 12.52 -17.73
C ALA A 205 0.32 13.79 -17.27
N THR A 206 -0.29 14.58 -16.38
CA THR A 206 0.33 15.77 -15.78
C THR A 206 1.50 15.38 -14.90
N ILE A 207 1.33 14.34 -14.06
CA ILE A 207 2.40 13.80 -13.21
C ILE A 207 3.58 13.33 -14.07
N ALA A 208 3.31 12.53 -15.11
CA ALA A 208 4.36 12.02 -16.00
C ALA A 208 5.12 13.14 -16.72
N SER A 209 4.41 14.15 -17.23
CA SER A 209 5.03 15.30 -17.91
C SER A 209 5.90 16.12 -16.97
N PHE A 210 5.44 16.33 -15.73
CA PHE A 210 6.20 17.03 -14.70
C PHE A 210 7.49 16.28 -14.35
N ILE A 211 7.41 14.97 -14.12
CA ILE A 211 8.57 14.14 -13.80
C ILE A 211 9.60 14.18 -14.93
N LYS A 212 9.17 14.04 -16.19
CA LYS A 212 10.08 14.05 -17.34
C LYS A 212 10.76 15.40 -17.51
N LYS A 213 10.03 16.49 -17.34
CA LYS A 213 10.61 17.85 -17.36
C LYS A 213 11.64 18.01 -16.26
N ALA A 214 11.29 17.71 -15.02
CA ALA A 214 12.21 17.84 -13.87
C ALA A 214 13.46 16.97 -14.07
N PHE A 215 13.31 15.73 -14.58
CA PHE A 215 14.45 14.84 -14.83
C PHE A 215 15.40 15.37 -15.91
N ALA A 216 14.88 16.04 -16.93
CA ALA A 216 15.68 16.67 -17.97
C ALA A 216 16.45 17.91 -17.45
N GLU A 217 15.87 18.64 -16.49
CA GLU A 217 16.46 19.84 -15.90
C GLU A 217 17.50 19.53 -14.82
N HIS A 218 17.45 18.34 -14.20
CA HIS A 218 18.31 17.95 -13.07
C HIS A 218 19.19 16.73 -13.41
N ALA A 219 20.34 16.99 -14.01
CA ALA A 219 21.27 15.92 -14.41
C ALA A 219 21.88 15.19 -13.18
N GLY A 220 22.10 13.90 -13.34
CA GLY A 220 22.85 13.10 -12.40
C GLY A 220 22.04 12.36 -11.34
N ALA A 221 20.72 12.35 -11.42
CA ALA A 221 19.89 11.42 -10.66
C ALA A 221 20.01 10.01 -11.25
N ASP A 222 20.17 9.02 -10.39
CA ASP A 222 20.19 7.59 -10.77
C ASP A 222 18.90 6.87 -10.34
N ALA A 223 17.95 7.60 -9.76
CA ALA A 223 16.59 7.15 -9.49
C ALA A 223 15.63 8.34 -9.36
N VAL A 224 14.33 8.09 -9.52
CA VAL A 224 13.26 9.04 -9.26
C VAL A 224 12.46 8.59 -8.04
N TYR A 225 12.21 9.54 -7.15
CA TYR A 225 11.33 9.40 -6.00
C TYR A 225 9.99 10.09 -6.23
N ILE A 226 8.87 9.45 -5.94
CA ILE A 226 7.55 10.07 -5.96
C ILE A 226 6.96 9.99 -4.55
N LEU A 227 6.85 11.15 -3.89
CA LEU A 227 6.32 11.25 -2.53
C LEU A 227 4.81 11.00 -2.49
N GLY A 228 4.43 10.08 -1.62
CA GLY A 228 3.04 9.83 -1.26
C GLY A 228 2.32 8.85 -2.17
N SER A 229 1.22 8.33 -1.64
CA SER A 229 0.34 7.38 -2.31
C SER A 229 -0.87 8.04 -2.98
N SER A 230 -1.14 9.30 -2.66
CA SER A 230 -2.28 10.03 -3.20
C SER A 230 -2.07 10.61 -4.61
N LEU A 231 -0.81 10.71 -5.06
CA LEU A 231 -0.51 10.93 -6.49
C LEU A 231 -0.71 9.60 -7.22
N GLU A 232 -1.61 9.56 -8.20
CA GLU A 232 -1.91 8.36 -8.99
C GLU A 232 -0.77 8.05 -9.99
N ALA A 233 0.41 7.75 -9.44
CA ALA A 233 1.62 7.50 -10.23
C ALA A 233 1.97 6.02 -10.37
N LEU A 234 1.27 5.12 -9.71
CA LEU A 234 1.58 3.68 -9.75
C LEU A 234 1.62 3.11 -11.19
N PRO A 235 0.64 3.40 -12.10
CA PRO A 235 0.69 2.92 -13.48
C PRO A 235 1.79 3.57 -14.32
N LEU A 236 2.38 4.67 -13.84
CA LEU A 236 3.41 5.43 -14.55
C LEU A 236 4.82 4.88 -14.31
N ILE A 237 5.04 4.06 -13.29
CA ILE A 237 6.36 3.61 -12.88
C ILE A 237 7.09 2.92 -14.01
N ALA A 238 6.54 1.84 -14.57
CA ALA A 238 7.21 1.09 -15.62
C ALA A 238 7.40 1.89 -16.95
N PRO A 239 6.43 2.70 -17.43
CA PRO A 239 6.67 3.61 -18.54
C PRO A 239 7.81 4.62 -18.27
N LEU A 240 7.82 5.25 -17.11
CA LEU A 240 8.86 6.22 -16.74
C LEU A 240 10.24 5.57 -16.64
N GLU A 241 10.35 4.38 -16.03
CA GLU A 241 11.61 3.65 -15.97
C GLU A 241 12.18 3.29 -17.35
N ARG A 242 11.29 2.93 -18.30
CA ARG A 242 11.72 2.67 -19.69
C ARG A 242 12.22 3.92 -20.40
N GLU A 243 11.55 5.06 -20.17
CA GLU A 243 11.88 6.32 -20.83
C GLU A 243 13.12 6.99 -20.21
N LEU A 244 13.19 7.01 -18.88
CA LEU A 244 14.27 7.70 -18.15
C LEU A 244 15.52 6.83 -17.95
N GLY A 245 15.42 5.51 -18.11
CA GLY A 245 16.53 4.57 -17.91
C GLY A 245 16.89 4.27 -16.46
N VAL A 246 16.23 4.90 -15.50
CA VAL A 246 16.50 4.79 -14.05
C VAL A 246 15.30 4.21 -13.29
N PRO A 247 15.48 3.58 -12.11
CA PRO A 247 14.36 3.12 -11.30
C PRO A 247 13.51 4.28 -10.77
N VAL A 248 12.20 4.01 -10.64
CA VAL A 248 11.22 4.94 -10.07
C VAL A 248 10.59 4.31 -8.84
N VAL A 249 10.74 4.94 -7.68
CA VAL A 249 10.16 4.48 -6.41
C VAL A 249 9.00 5.36 -5.99
N GLN A 250 7.82 4.76 -5.89
CA GLN A 250 6.58 5.38 -5.41
C GLN A 250 6.10 4.66 -4.14
N ALA A 251 5.38 5.35 -3.27
CA ALA A 251 5.02 4.88 -1.95
C ALA A 251 4.31 3.52 -1.92
N ILE A 252 3.37 3.26 -2.86
CA ILE A 252 2.62 1.99 -2.91
C ILE A 252 3.55 0.83 -3.32
N ALA A 253 4.36 1.02 -4.36
CA ALA A 253 5.29 0.00 -4.82
C ALA A 253 6.30 -0.38 -3.73
N ALA A 254 6.88 0.62 -3.05
CA ALA A 254 7.80 0.40 -1.94
C ALA A 254 7.12 -0.34 -0.77
N ARG A 255 5.86 -0.03 -0.47
CA ARG A 255 5.10 -0.70 0.58
C ARG A 255 4.83 -2.16 0.26
N ILE A 256 4.39 -2.48 -0.94
CA ILE A 256 4.12 -3.86 -1.38
C ILE A 256 5.41 -4.69 -1.34
N TRP A 257 6.51 -4.12 -1.79
CA TRP A 257 7.82 -4.76 -1.69
C TRP A 257 8.21 -5.04 -0.23
N GLU A 258 8.09 -4.07 0.67
CA GLU A 258 8.45 -4.22 2.09
C GLU A 258 7.52 -5.21 2.79
N ILE A 259 6.22 -5.23 2.48
CA ILE A 259 5.26 -6.21 3.02
C ILE A 259 5.65 -7.62 2.60
N GLN A 260 5.92 -7.85 1.31
CA GLN A 260 6.34 -9.16 0.84
C GLN A 260 7.61 -9.63 1.54
N LYS A 261 8.60 -8.75 1.68
CA LYS A 261 9.87 -9.02 2.36
C LYS A 261 9.62 -9.45 3.82
N ARG A 262 8.80 -8.72 4.57
CA ARG A 262 8.52 -9.02 5.99
C ARG A 262 7.66 -10.26 6.20
N LEU A 263 6.78 -10.57 5.29
CA LEU A 263 5.97 -11.77 5.32
C LEU A 263 6.65 -12.98 4.66
N HIS A 264 7.91 -12.85 4.25
CA HIS A 264 8.67 -13.88 3.54
C HIS A 264 7.96 -14.41 2.28
N VAL A 265 7.24 -13.51 1.60
CA VAL A 265 6.60 -13.76 0.31
C VAL A 265 7.51 -13.25 -0.79
N HIS A 266 7.67 -14.00 -1.87
CA HIS A 266 8.49 -13.59 -3.00
C HIS A 266 7.75 -13.86 -4.31
N GLU A 267 6.83 -12.95 -4.64
CA GLU A 267 6.04 -13.00 -5.87
C GLU A 267 6.26 -11.73 -6.69
N PRO A 268 7.14 -11.75 -7.71
CA PRO A 268 7.38 -10.62 -8.59
C PRO A 268 6.11 -10.14 -9.30
N ILE A 269 5.92 -8.82 -9.36
CA ILE A 269 4.75 -8.19 -9.96
C ILE A 269 5.19 -7.39 -11.18
N LYS A 270 4.80 -7.85 -12.38
CA LYS A 270 5.20 -7.24 -13.65
C LYS A 270 4.40 -5.97 -13.95
N GLY A 271 5.04 -5.01 -14.60
CA GLY A 271 4.41 -3.78 -15.09
C GLY A 271 4.37 -2.64 -14.09
N TYR A 272 4.99 -2.81 -12.91
CA TYR A 272 5.03 -1.81 -11.84
C TYR A 272 6.45 -1.43 -11.42
N GLY A 273 7.41 -1.57 -12.35
CA GLY A 273 8.79 -1.15 -12.20
C GLY A 273 9.71 -2.18 -11.57
N ARG A 274 11.01 -1.89 -11.64
CA ARG A 274 12.10 -2.80 -11.26
C ARG A 274 11.98 -3.31 -9.84
N LEU A 275 11.54 -2.46 -8.90
CA LEU A 275 11.41 -2.83 -7.50
C LEU A 275 10.47 -4.03 -7.30
N LEU A 276 9.29 -4.01 -7.92
CA LEU A 276 8.30 -5.09 -7.81
C LEU A 276 8.57 -6.24 -8.77
N GLU A 277 9.24 -6.00 -9.88
CA GLU A 277 9.59 -7.05 -10.84
C GLU A 277 10.75 -7.92 -10.39
N THR A 278 11.70 -7.35 -9.63
CA THR A 278 12.91 -8.07 -9.21
C THR A 278 12.94 -8.42 -7.73
N LEU A 279 12.13 -7.76 -6.92
CA LEU A 279 12.06 -7.90 -5.45
C LEU A 279 13.45 -7.97 -4.81
N PRO A 280 14.32 -6.96 -4.97
CA PRO A 280 15.67 -7.00 -4.46
C PRO A 280 15.68 -7.13 -2.92
N ALA A 281 16.71 -7.80 -2.37
CA ALA A 281 16.86 -8.07 -0.94
C ALA A 281 17.13 -6.82 -0.08
#